data_8fc226d4a08833b92678e3446066b126
#
_entry.id   8fc226d4a08833b92678e3446066b126
#
_cell.length_a   1.000
_cell.length_b   1.000
_cell.length_c   1.000
_cell.angle_alpha   90.00
_cell.angle_beta   90.00
_cell.angle_gamma   90.00
#
_symmetry.space_group_name_H-M   'P 1'
#
loop_
_entity.id
_entity.type
_entity.pdbx_description
1 polymer ?
#
loop_
_entity_poly.entity_id
_entity_poly.type
_entity_poly.pdbx_seq_one_letter_code
_entity_poly.pdbx_strand_id
1 'polypeptide(L)'
;IRREVAYLSDRLREVIVRHYFYGEKVRDIAAELALPAGSVMRRLSEGREQLRKGLENMESYTKQSYAPERLDVSCSGIPGLHEEPWSLVADDLLRQNICIAAYNTPVTPVEIARMLGIPAAYVEDACERLLRGELLNRRGNRVYTDFAITTPEEMLHRAKQTALLLSPHFPTLWEPIGRNLEAARTLPALAGLAEAEREKCILYAAFEILSTGVYRTLHQLIPCEDVFPQRPDGGSWIAHGMRYGRNTDNTVFTELSHWCYGGRREAQFSDILGVRAIRLYVYDAPPEQNRYQRGPVPVTDEEVCMVVYLLHAGIPPQAVAADPLPLRAIPHLADCGILRYENDRPAAAIPVLSGTEYSALMEICQNGAAEFANVLETVLSDCLPALAIPLPAHLTDRIAPVRRYAFSHIPVVLLRDAYARGVSALSDGNVPMLLVVEK
;
A
#
# COMPACT_ATOMS: atom_id res chain seq x y z
N ILE A 1 16.02 22.84 -33.37
CA ILE A 1 16.87 21.67 -33.74
C ILE A 1 17.55 21.04 -32.55
N ARG A 2 18.36 21.76 -31.74
CA ARG A 2 19.09 21.16 -30.58
C ARG A 2 18.15 20.43 -29.62
N ARG A 3 16.98 20.99 -29.32
CA ARG A 3 15.96 20.37 -28.48
C ARG A 3 15.44 19.07 -29.11
N GLU A 4 15.15 19.07 -30.42
CA GLU A 4 14.66 17.85 -31.09
C GLU A 4 15.73 16.75 -31.17
N VAL A 5 17.00 17.13 -31.29
CA VAL A 5 18.12 16.16 -31.21
C VAL A 5 18.15 15.47 -29.84
N ALA A 6 17.85 16.18 -28.75
CA ALA A 6 17.80 15.60 -27.42
C ALA A 6 16.68 14.54 -27.24
N TYR A 7 15.61 14.60 -28.06
CA TYR A 7 14.55 13.61 -28.06
C TYR A 7 14.78 12.42 -28.98
N LEU A 8 15.85 12.40 -29.76
CA LEU A 8 16.20 11.21 -30.51
C LEU A 8 16.64 10.08 -29.58
N SER A 9 16.31 8.83 -29.94
CA SER A 9 16.90 7.66 -29.27
C SER A 9 18.41 7.71 -29.35
N ASP A 10 19.09 7.10 -28.38
CA ASP A 10 20.54 7.11 -28.28
C ASP A 10 21.23 6.70 -29.58
N ARG A 11 20.79 5.59 -30.19
CA ARG A 11 21.32 5.08 -31.44
C ARG A 11 21.20 6.06 -32.64
N LEU A 12 20.20 6.90 -32.66
CA LEU A 12 19.97 7.90 -33.74
C LEU A 12 20.67 9.20 -33.40
N ARG A 13 20.61 9.61 -32.16
CA ARG A 13 21.26 10.82 -31.65
C ARG A 13 22.76 10.77 -31.89
N GLU A 14 23.39 9.65 -31.55
CA GLU A 14 24.84 9.48 -31.71
C GLU A 14 25.29 9.70 -33.15
N VAL A 15 24.65 9.05 -34.13
CA VAL A 15 25.04 9.24 -35.54
C VAL A 15 24.72 10.63 -36.08
N ILE A 16 23.60 11.24 -35.62
CA ILE A 16 23.23 12.62 -36.01
C ILE A 16 24.24 13.62 -35.45
N VAL A 17 24.62 13.51 -34.17
CA VAL A 17 25.58 14.42 -33.53
C VAL A 17 26.94 14.29 -34.19
N ARG A 18 27.46 13.07 -34.36
CA ARG A 18 28.75 12.84 -35.01
C ARG A 18 28.81 13.40 -36.41
N HIS A 19 27.78 13.10 -37.22
CA HIS A 19 27.78 13.53 -38.62
C HIS A 19 27.54 15.03 -38.83
N TYR A 20 26.53 15.59 -38.14
CA TYR A 20 26.12 16.98 -38.40
C TYR A 20 26.75 18.04 -37.46
N PHE A 21 27.18 17.67 -36.27
CA PHE A 21 27.78 18.59 -35.32
C PHE A 21 29.30 18.47 -35.27
N TYR A 22 29.84 17.25 -35.43
CA TYR A 22 31.30 17.04 -35.43
C TYR A 22 31.87 16.86 -36.84
N GLY A 23 31.03 16.77 -37.87
CA GLY A 23 31.46 16.66 -39.27
C GLY A 23 32.11 15.33 -39.66
N GLU A 24 31.89 14.28 -38.85
CA GLU A 24 32.46 12.97 -39.12
C GLU A 24 31.88 12.33 -40.38
N LYS A 25 32.72 11.62 -41.16
CA LYS A 25 32.27 10.89 -42.35
C LYS A 25 31.60 9.59 -41.94
N VAL A 26 30.60 9.16 -42.73
CA VAL A 26 29.84 7.90 -42.48
C VAL A 26 30.80 6.69 -42.31
N ARG A 27 31.90 6.63 -43.05
CA ARG A 27 32.88 5.58 -42.95
C ARG A 27 33.57 5.55 -41.57
N ASP A 28 33.89 6.70 -41.05
CA ASP A 28 34.61 6.86 -39.78
C ASP A 28 33.68 6.53 -38.60
N ILE A 29 32.44 7.01 -38.65
CA ILE A 29 31.35 6.66 -37.71
C ILE A 29 31.10 5.14 -37.70
N ALA A 30 31.05 4.52 -38.90
CA ALA A 30 30.82 3.08 -39.05
C ALA A 30 31.95 2.25 -38.42
N ALA A 31 33.19 2.67 -38.60
CA ALA A 31 34.36 2.01 -38.02
C ALA A 31 34.33 2.12 -36.47
N GLU A 32 34.09 3.28 -35.95
CA GLU A 32 34.10 3.53 -34.48
C GLU A 32 32.94 2.85 -33.76
N LEU A 33 31.76 2.81 -34.35
CA LEU A 33 30.59 2.15 -33.76
C LEU A 33 30.51 0.66 -34.08
N ALA A 34 31.53 0.11 -34.79
CA ALA A 34 31.54 -1.27 -35.28
C ALA A 34 30.27 -1.67 -36.04
N LEU A 35 29.78 -0.76 -36.90
CA LEU A 35 28.56 -0.92 -37.68
C LEU A 35 28.83 -0.93 -39.19
N PRO A 36 28.05 -1.66 -40.00
CA PRO A 36 28.08 -1.48 -41.44
C PRO A 36 27.73 -0.04 -41.86
N ALA A 37 28.43 0.53 -42.85
CA ALA A 37 28.17 1.89 -43.34
C ALA A 37 26.69 2.08 -43.77
N GLY A 38 26.04 1.07 -44.35
CA GLY A 38 24.63 1.08 -44.69
C GLY A 38 23.72 1.23 -43.46
N SER A 39 24.11 0.69 -42.30
CA SER A 39 23.37 0.86 -41.05
C SER A 39 23.49 2.29 -40.52
N VAL A 40 24.66 2.92 -40.62
CA VAL A 40 24.86 4.33 -40.26
C VAL A 40 24.02 5.24 -41.16
N MET A 41 24.04 5.00 -42.47
CA MET A 41 23.21 5.75 -43.45
C MET A 41 21.71 5.63 -43.12
N ARG A 42 21.23 4.41 -42.80
CA ARG A 42 19.84 4.21 -42.40
C ARG A 42 19.50 4.95 -41.13
N ARG A 43 20.33 4.87 -40.08
CA ARG A 43 20.14 5.63 -38.84
C ARG A 43 20.12 7.14 -39.06
N LEU A 44 20.99 7.68 -39.93
CA LEU A 44 20.99 9.09 -40.32
C LEU A 44 19.69 9.49 -41.02
N SER A 45 19.17 8.61 -41.91
CA SER A 45 17.88 8.86 -42.60
C SER A 45 16.70 8.82 -41.62
N GLU A 46 16.64 7.83 -40.73
CA GLU A 46 15.62 7.73 -39.68
C GLU A 46 15.69 8.93 -38.73
N GLY A 47 16.88 9.33 -38.29
CA GLY A 47 17.08 10.49 -37.40
C GLY A 47 16.62 11.79 -38.03
N ARG A 48 16.94 12.04 -39.32
CA ARG A 48 16.46 13.22 -40.06
C ARG A 48 14.92 13.23 -40.14
N GLU A 49 14.31 12.12 -40.45
CA GLU A 49 12.85 12.00 -40.53
C GLU A 49 12.17 12.30 -39.20
N GLN A 50 12.73 11.78 -38.09
CA GLN A 50 12.21 12.07 -36.75
C GLN A 50 12.40 13.55 -36.38
N LEU A 51 13.54 14.15 -36.71
CA LEU A 51 13.77 15.59 -36.51
C LEU A 51 12.79 16.43 -37.32
N ARG A 52 12.54 16.10 -38.60
CA ARG A 52 11.58 16.79 -39.44
C ARG A 52 10.18 16.77 -38.84
N LYS A 53 9.70 15.56 -38.45
CA LYS A 53 8.40 15.39 -37.79
C LYS A 53 8.29 16.14 -36.48
N GLY A 54 9.37 16.13 -35.66
CA GLY A 54 9.43 16.87 -34.42
C GLY A 54 9.33 18.38 -34.60
N LEU A 55 9.98 18.90 -35.65
CA LEU A 55 9.93 20.33 -35.98
C LEU A 55 8.55 20.77 -36.55
N GLU A 56 7.92 19.91 -37.35
CA GLU A 56 6.57 20.16 -37.89
C GLU A 56 5.50 20.19 -36.78
N ASN A 57 5.67 19.39 -35.73
CA ASN A 57 4.75 19.32 -34.59
C ASN A 57 5.14 20.25 -33.41
N MET A 58 6.05 21.19 -33.63
CA MET A 58 6.63 22.01 -32.56
C MET A 58 5.60 22.95 -31.88
N GLU A 59 4.53 23.34 -32.55
CA GLU A 59 3.46 24.18 -31.99
C GLU A 59 2.67 23.46 -30.87
N SER A 60 2.52 22.13 -30.95
CA SER A 60 1.81 21.36 -29.94
C SER A 60 2.63 21.15 -28.64
N TYR A 61 3.95 21.42 -28.67
CA TYR A 61 4.87 21.19 -27.57
C TYR A 61 5.42 22.48 -26.90
N THR A 62 4.95 23.67 -27.30
CA THR A 62 5.51 24.96 -26.84
C THR A 62 5.34 25.26 -25.35
N LYS A 63 4.49 24.50 -24.63
CA LYS A 63 4.24 24.68 -23.18
C LYS A 63 4.71 23.51 -22.32
N GLN A 64 5.52 22.61 -22.83
CA GLN A 64 6.02 21.49 -22.03
C GLN A 64 7.16 21.95 -21.09
N SER A 65 6.81 22.20 -19.85
CA SER A 65 7.76 22.18 -18.74
C SER A 65 7.60 20.85 -18.01
N TYR A 66 8.72 20.25 -17.61
CA TYR A 66 8.68 19.09 -16.70
C TYR A 66 7.96 19.50 -15.43
N ALA A 67 6.83 18.93 -15.21
CA ALA A 67 6.00 19.18 -14.06
C ALA A 67 5.59 17.83 -13.52
N PRO A 68 6.47 17.20 -12.71
CA PRO A 68 6.26 15.84 -12.23
C PRO A 68 5.09 15.75 -11.27
N GLU A 69 4.41 14.61 -11.34
CA GLU A 69 3.45 14.17 -10.33
C GLU A 69 4.13 13.14 -9.43
N ARG A 70 3.60 12.96 -8.23
CA ARG A 70 4.09 11.96 -7.30
C ARG A 70 3.36 10.63 -7.53
N LEU A 71 4.11 9.54 -7.49
CA LEU A 71 3.60 8.17 -7.49
C LEU A 71 4.25 7.41 -6.35
N ASP A 72 3.47 7.04 -5.34
CA ASP A 72 3.91 6.10 -4.33
C ASP A 72 3.61 4.68 -4.82
N VAL A 73 4.57 3.77 -4.66
CA VAL A 73 4.40 2.36 -5.01
C VAL A 73 4.55 1.52 -3.76
N SER A 74 3.57 0.66 -3.52
CA SER A 74 3.61 -0.38 -2.48
C SER A 74 3.56 -1.75 -3.13
N CYS A 75 3.98 -2.78 -2.39
CA CYS A 75 3.92 -4.16 -2.84
C CYS A 75 3.21 -5.04 -1.82
N SER A 76 2.50 -6.05 -2.33
CA SER A 76 1.98 -7.16 -1.55
C SER A 76 2.65 -8.44 -2.02
N GLY A 77 3.11 -9.28 -1.09
CA GLY A 77 3.83 -10.51 -1.38
C GLY A 77 5.27 -10.52 -0.84
N ILE A 78 6.10 -11.36 -1.42
CA ILE A 78 7.49 -11.57 -0.99
C ILE A 78 8.43 -11.05 -2.07
N PRO A 79 9.27 -10.03 -1.79
CA PRO A 79 10.31 -9.57 -2.71
C PRO A 79 11.31 -10.69 -3.01
N GLY A 80 11.87 -10.67 -4.24
CA GLY A 80 12.94 -11.57 -4.63
C GLY A 80 14.35 -11.01 -4.36
N LEU A 81 15.30 -11.41 -5.22
CA LEU A 81 16.71 -11.00 -5.10
C LEU A 81 16.99 -9.55 -5.55
N HIS A 82 16.09 -8.95 -6.33
CA HIS A 82 16.24 -7.60 -6.89
C HIS A 82 15.79 -6.47 -5.96
N GLU A 83 15.71 -6.75 -4.67
CA GLU A 83 15.22 -5.82 -3.67
C GLU A 83 13.71 -5.52 -3.77
N GLU A 84 13.28 -4.60 -2.95
CA GLU A 84 11.88 -4.18 -2.89
C GLU A 84 11.58 -3.24 -4.06
N PRO A 85 10.61 -3.56 -4.94
CA PRO A 85 10.37 -2.78 -6.15
C PRO A 85 9.98 -1.32 -5.90
N TRP A 86 9.41 -1.00 -4.73
CA TRP A 86 9.10 0.40 -4.37
C TRP A 86 10.35 1.26 -4.15
N SER A 87 11.48 0.70 -3.71
CA SER A 87 12.74 1.43 -3.54
C SER A 87 13.28 2.01 -4.85
N LEU A 88 12.90 1.39 -5.98
CA LEU A 88 13.29 1.88 -7.32
C LEU A 88 12.64 3.21 -7.69
N VAL A 89 11.52 3.57 -7.08
CA VAL A 89 10.74 4.78 -7.42
C VAL A 89 10.58 5.75 -6.25
N ALA A 90 10.86 5.34 -4.99
CA ALA A 90 10.53 6.10 -3.80
C ALA A 90 11.04 7.56 -3.84
N ASP A 91 12.29 7.79 -4.24
CA ASP A 91 12.92 9.12 -4.28
C ASP A 91 13.27 9.57 -5.71
N ASP A 92 12.66 8.99 -6.73
CA ASP A 92 12.96 9.28 -8.13
C ASP A 92 11.72 9.70 -8.92
N LEU A 93 11.47 11.02 -8.96
CA LEU A 93 10.35 11.60 -9.69
C LEU A 93 10.37 11.27 -11.20
N LEU A 94 11.54 11.09 -11.81
CA LEU A 94 11.61 10.70 -13.22
C LEU A 94 11.03 9.30 -13.42
N ARG A 95 11.44 8.32 -12.62
CA ARG A 95 10.93 6.94 -12.71
C ARG A 95 9.45 6.85 -12.36
N GLN A 96 8.99 7.61 -11.35
CA GLN A 96 7.57 7.73 -11.03
C GLN A 96 6.77 8.22 -12.26
N ASN A 97 7.24 9.28 -12.92
CA ASN A 97 6.54 9.85 -14.07
C ASN A 97 6.66 9.02 -15.35
N ILE A 98 7.69 8.21 -15.50
CA ILE A 98 7.77 7.19 -16.54
C ILE A 98 6.67 6.14 -16.33
N CYS A 99 6.48 5.63 -15.11
CA CYS A 99 5.39 4.71 -14.80
C CYS A 99 4.02 5.33 -15.09
N ILE A 100 3.79 6.59 -14.71
CA ILE A 100 2.53 7.30 -15.02
C ILE A 100 2.32 7.42 -16.54
N ALA A 101 3.34 7.83 -17.29
CA ALA A 101 3.26 8.02 -18.73
C ALA A 101 3.02 6.71 -19.51
N ALA A 102 3.56 5.60 -19.01
CA ALA A 102 3.41 4.28 -19.62
C ALA A 102 2.20 3.48 -19.11
N TYR A 103 1.33 4.08 -18.28
CA TYR A 103 0.24 3.35 -17.62
C TYR A 103 -0.92 3.03 -18.55
N ASN A 104 -1.48 4.03 -19.23
CA ASN A 104 -2.71 3.84 -20.00
C ASN A 104 -2.51 3.04 -21.29
N THR A 105 -1.36 3.22 -21.94
CA THR A 105 -1.03 2.56 -23.21
C THR A 105 0.47 2.30 -23.30
N PRO A 106 0.92 1.21 -23.94
CA PRO A 106 2.33 1.00 -24.21
C PRO A 106 2.92 2.13 -25.07
N VAL A 107 4.04 2.70 -24.64
CA VAL A 107 4.72 3.84 -25.27
C VAL A 107 6.21 3.58 -25.44
N THR A 108 6.84 4.23 -26.41
CA THR A 108 8.30 4.15 -26.57
C THR A 108 9.01 5.11 -25.60
N PRO A 109 10.26 4.84 -25.19
CA PRO A 109 11.04 5.77 -24.38
C PRO A 109 11.15 7.18 -25.00
N VAL A 110 11.18 7.27 -26.33
CA VAL A 110 11.17 8.55 -27.06
C VAL A 110 9.85 9.30 -26.90
N GLU A 111 8.71 8.59 -26.97
CA GLU A 111 7.40 9.18 -26.69
C GLU A 111 7.31 9.69 -25.26
N ILE A 112 7.80 8.91 -24.27
CA ILE A 112 7.86 9.32 -22.87
C ILE A 112 8.74 10.57 -22.72
N ALA A 113 9.92 10.57 -23.32
CA ALA A 113 10.83 11.74 -23.30
C ALA A 113 10.14 13.02 -23.78
N ARG A 114 9.35 12.91 -24.87
CA ARG A 114 8.56 14.03 -25.39
C ARG A 114 7.44 14.43 -24.44
N MET A 115 6.70 13.47 -23.89
CA MET A 115 5.62 13.74 -22.94
C MET A 115 6.12 14.46 -21.68
N LEU A 116 7.28 14.07 -21.18
CA LEU A 116 7.88 14.65 -19.97
C LEU A 116 8.73 15.91 -20.25
N GLY A 117 9.10 16.16 -21.50
CA GLY A 117 9.99 17.27 -21.84
C GLY A 117 11.46 17.06 -21.41
N ILE A 118 11.88 15.80 -21.30
CA ILE A 118 13.22 15.39 -20.83
C ILE A 118 13.98 14.72 -21.97
N PRO A 119 15.33 14.87 -22.07
CA PRO A 119 16.11 14.17 -23.07
C PRO A 119 15.96 12.65 -23.02
N ALA A 120 15.84 12.00 -24.19
CA ALA A 120 15.58 10.57 -24.30
C ALA A 120 16.65 9.71 -23.60
N ALA A 121 17.90 10.15 -23.53
CA ALA A 121 18.96 9.42 -22.85
C ALA A 121 18.67 9.11 -21.37
N TYR A 122 18.10 10.07 -20.65
CA TYR A 122 17.74 9.87 -19.23
C TYR A 122 16.54 8.92 -19.10
N VAL A 123 15.58 9.02 -20.02
CA VAL A 123 14.39 8.18 -20.02
C VAL A 123 14.73 6.74 -20.39
N GLU A 124 15.63 6.53 -21.36
CA GLU A 124 16.08 5.19 -21.79
C GLU A 124 16.76 4.45 -20.62
N ASP A 125 17.72 5.06 -19.91
CA ASP A 125 18.36 4.46 -18.74
C ASP A 125 17.35 4.15 -17.62
N ALA A 126 16.47 5.10 -17.31
CA ALA A 126 15.46 4.91 -16.29
C ALA A 126 14.47 3.78 -16.65
N CYS A 127 14.06 3.68 -17.93
CA CYS A 127 13.23 2.57 -18.43
C CYS A 127 13.92 1.21 -18.26
N GLU A 128 15.22 1.12 -18.58
CA GLU A 128 15.96 -0.15 -18.42
C GLU A 128 16.08 -0.58 -16.95
N ARG A 129 16.21 0.37 -16.03
CA ARG A 129 16.19 0.08 -14.58
C ARG A 129 14.82 -0.40 -14.12
N LEU A 130 13.74 0.27 -14.53
CA LEU A 130 12.37 -0.12 -14.19
C LEU A 130 11.98 -1.48 -14.81
N LEU A 131 12.48 -1.81 -16.01
CA LEU A 131 12.31 -3.12 -16.63
C LEU A 131 13.02 -4.22 -15.82
N ARG A 132 14.26 -3.97 -15.38
CA ARG A 132 15.00 -4.93 -14.53
C ARG A 132 14.34 -5.11 -13.16
N GLY A 133 13.74 -4.06 -12.62
CA GLY A 133 12.97 -4.09 -11.37
C GLY A 133 11.52 -4.55 -11.55
N GLU A 134 11.13 -4.98 -12.77
CA GLU A 134 9.80 -5.55 -13.07
C GLU A 134 8.61 -4.64 -12.79
N LEU A 135 8.83 -3.32 -12.71
CA LEU A 135 7.78 -2.31 -12.63
C LEU A 135 7.28 -1.87 -14.02
N LEU A 136 8.12 -2.02 -15.03
CA LEU A 136 7.72 -1.93 -16.43
C LEU A 136 7.85 -3.30 -17.10
N ASN A 137 7.07 -3.50 -18.14
CA ASN A 137 7.20 -4.61 -19.06
C ASN A 137 7.30 -4.10 -20.49
N ARG A 138 7.69 -4.96 -21.44
CA ARG A 138 8.00 -4.58 -22.81
C ARG A 138 7.17 -5.35 -23.84
N ARG A 139 6.69 -4.63 -24.84
CA ARG A 139 6.08 -5.21 -26.06
C ARG A 139 6.75 -4.60 -27.28
N GLY A 140 7.69 -5.33 -27.88
CA GLY A 140 8.54 -4.81 -28.95
C GLY A 140 9.43 -3.66 -28.45
N ASN A 141 9.31 -2.49 -29.08
CA ASN A 141 10.04 -1.26 -28.69
C ASN A 141 9.25 -0.36 -27.72
N ARG A 142 8.06 -0.80 -27.28
CA ARG A 142 7.21 -0.07 -26.34
C ARG A 142 7.30 -0.66 -24.95
N VAL A 143 7.25 0.19 -23.95
CA VAL A 143 7.16 -0.17 -22.52
C VAL A 143 5.79 0.17 -21.97
N TYR A 144 5.36 -0.55 -20.97
CA TYR A 144 4.13 -0.28 -20.24
C TYR A 144 4.30 -0.61 -18.74
N THR A 145 3.54 0.07 -17.92
CA THR A 145 3.53 -0.15 -16.46
C THR A 145 2.80 -1.45 -16.15
N ASP A 146 3.46 -2.37 -15.44
CA ASP A 146 2.96 -3.73 -15.16
C ASP A 146 2.28 -3.83 -13.78
N PHE A 147 1.66 -2.75 -13.32
CA PHE A 147 0.88 -2.72 -12.08
C PHE A 147 -0.24 -1.70 -12.15
N ALA A 148 -1.26 -1.86 -11.31
CA ALA A 148 -2.39 -0.93 -11.25
C ALA A 148 -1.99 0.37 -10.57
N ILE A 149 -2.38 1.50 -11.17
CA ILE A 149 -2.27 2.84 -10.60
C ILE A 149 -3.68 3.37 -10.33
N THR A 150 -3.90 3.90 -9.14
CA THR A 150 -5.14 4.55 -8.72
C THR A 150 -4.84 5.93 -8.12
N THR A 151 -5.86 6.76 -7.93
CA THR A 151 -5.73 8.04 -7.21
C THR A 151 -6.44 7.96 -5.86
N PRO A 152 -6.10 8.86 -4.90
CA PRO A 152 -6.83 8.97 -3.64
C PRO A 152 -8.33 9.20 -3.83
N GLU A 153 -8.70 10.02 -4.81
CA GLU A 153 -10.09 10.33 -5.15
C GLU A 153 -10.84 9.11 -5.67
N GLU A 154 -10.22 8.31 -6.53
CA GLU A 154 -10.79 7.05 -7.04
C GLU A 154 -10.98 6.03 -5.93
N MET A 155 -9.99 5.89 -5.02
CA MET A 155 -10.12 5.00 -3.86
C MET A 155 -11.24 5.44 -2.93
N LEU A 156 -11.30 6.72 -2.59
CA LEU A 156 -12.34 7.29 -1.75
C LEU A 156 -13.73 7.13 -2.37
N HIS A 157 -13.85 7.41 -3.67
CA HIS A 157 -15.11 7.21 -4.39
C HIS A 157 -15.56 5.75 -4.30
N ARG A 158 -14.66 4.81 -4.55
CA ARG A 158 -14.96 3.36 -4.46
C ARG A 158 -15.37 2.94 -3.06
N ALA A 159 -14.69 3.40 -2.02
CA ALA A 159 -15.05 3.10 -0.65
C ALA A 159 -16.45 3.61 -0.29
N LYS A 160 -16.78 4.85 -0.70
CA LYS A 160 -18.13 5.43 -0.52
C LYS A 160 -19.20 4.65 -1.29
N GLN A 161 -18.91 4.24 -2.53
CA GLN A 161 -19.82 3.38 -3.32
C GLN A 161 -20.04 2.02 -2.66
N THR A 162 -18.95 1.40 -2.17
CA THR A 162 -19.06 0.12 -1.43
C THR A 162 -19.93 0.30 -0.18
N ALA A 163 -19.77 1.38 0.57
CA ALA A 163 -20.59 1.68 1.73
C ALA A 163 -22.09 1.79 1.38
N LEU A 164 -22.41 2.52 0.30
CA LEU A 164 -23.80 2.67 -0.18
C LEU A 164 -24.43 1.33 -0.58
N LEU A 165 -23.66 0.44 -1.21
CA LEU A 165 -24.12 -0.88 -1.62
C LEU A 165 -24.31 -1.84 -0.43
N LEU A 166 -23.42 -1.79 0.57
CA LEU A 166 -23.47 -2.70 1.72
C LEU A 166 -24.42 -2.23 2.83
N SER A 167 -24.66 -0.93 2.98
CA SER A 167 -25.45 -0.36 4.08
C SER A 167 -26.90 -0.92 4.17
N PRO A 168 -27.62 -1.18 3.08
CA PRO A 168 -28.94 -1.82 3.16
C PRO A 168 -28.91 -3.26 3.75
N HIS A 169 -27.78 -3.94 3.59
CA HIS A 169 -27.56 -5.31 4.05
C HIS A 169 -26.92 -5.39 5.44
N PHE A 170 -26.62 -4.23 6.05
CA PHE A 170 -25.92 -4.17 7.32
C PHE A 170 -26.51 -5.06 8.42
N PRO A 171 -27.82 -5.10 8.69
CA PRO A 171 -28.35 -5.94 9.75
C PRO A 171 -28.02 -7.42 9.57
N THR A 172 -28.13 -7.93 8.33
CA THR A 172 -27.81 -9.32 7.98
C THR A 172 -26.31 -9.60 8.04
N LEU A 173 -25.47 -8.64 7.59
CA LEU A 173 -24.02 -8.74 7.64
C LEU A 173 -23.48 -8.67 9.08
N TRP A 174 -24.09 -7.85 9.93
CA TRP A 174 -23.62 -7.65 11.31
C TRP A 174 -24.11 -8.73 12.29
N GLU A 175 -25.19 -9.43 12.00
CA GLU A 175 -25.79 -10.43 12.90
C GLU A 175 -24.78 -11.51 13.34
N PRO A 176 -24.06 -12.22 12.44
CA PRO A 176 -23.06 -13.20 12.84
C PRO A 176 -21.90 -12.59 13.59
N ILE A 177 -21.49 -11.36 13.25
CA ILE A 177 -20.44 -10.64 13.94
C ILE A 177 -20.86 -10.35 15.38
N GLY A 178 -22.01 -9.70 15.56
CA GLY A 178 -22.53 -9.30 16.87
C GLY A 178 -22.70 -10.50 17.81
N ARG A 179 -23.27 -11.62 17.32
CA ARG A 179 -23.40 -12.85 18.09
C ARG A 179 -22.06 -13.40 18.58
N ASN A 180 -21.06 -13.42 17.73
CA ASN A 180 -19.71 -13.90 18.11
C ASN A 180 -18.99 -12.91 19.05
N LEU A 181 -19.22 -11.60 18.91
CA LEU A 181 -18.71 -10.61 19.86
C LEU A 181 -19.33 -10.76 21.25
N GLU A 182 -20.64 -11.05 21.34
CA GLU A 182 -21.27 -11.37 22.64
C GLU A 182 -20.71 -12.67 23.24
N ALA A 183 -20.45 -13.70 22.44
CA ALA A 183 -19.76 -14.91 22.92
C ALA A 183 -18.34 -14.57 23.44
N ALA A 184 -17.59 -13.72 22.75
CA ALA A 184 -16.29 -13.27 23.20
C ALA A 184 -16.37 -12.54 24.56
N ARG A 185 -17.38 -11.69 24.80
CA ARG A 185 -17.58 -11.01 26.09
C ARG A 185 -17.73 -11.96 27.28
N THR A 186 -18.23 -13.18 27.05
CA THR A 186 -18.40 -14.19 28.08
C THR A 186 -17.15 -14.99 28.42
N LEU A 187 -16.06 -14.81 27.65
CA LEU A 187 -14.79 -15.46 27.98
C LEU A 187 -14.31 -15.04 29.38
N PRO A 188 -13.88 -15.98 30.23
CA PRO A 188 -13.41 -15.67 31.59
C PRO A 188 -12.30 -14.58 31.61
N ALA A 189 -11.40 -14.63 30.63
CA ALA A 189 -10.34 -13.65 30.49
C ALA A 189 -10.85 -12.22 30.26
N LEU A 190 -11.94 -12.06 29.51
CA LEU A 190 -12.51 -10.75 29.22
C LEU A 190 -13.49 -10.28 30.31
N ALA A 191 -14.20 -11.19 30.95
CA ALA A 191 -15.12 -10.88 32.04
C ALA A 191 -14.42 -10.23 33.25
N GLY A 192 -13.15 -10.54 33.47
CA GLY A 192 -12.32 -9.95 34.54
C GLY A 192 -11.71 -8.59 34.21
N LEU A 193 -11.76 -8.14 32.95
CA LEU A 193 -11.17 -6.86 32.54
C LEU A 193 -12.08 -5.66 32.89
N ALA A 194 -11.47 -4.50 33.10
CA ALA A 194 -12.23 -3.24 33.14
C ALA A 194 -13.00 -3.04 31.84
N GLU A 195 -14.16 -2.38 31.92
CA GLU A 195 -15.04 -2.23 30.76
C GLU A 195 -14.34 -1.60 29.54
N ALA A 196 -13.54 -0.55 29.76
CA ALA A 196 -12.79 0.11 28.69
C ALA A 196 -11.74 -0.80 28.04
N GLU A 197 -11.08 -1.67 28.78
CA GLU A 197 -10.13 -2.66 28.24
C GLU A 197 -10.86 -3.76 27.47
N ARG A 198 -11.96 -4.25 28.05
CA ARG A 198 -12.80 -5.27 27.39
C ARG A 198 -13.32 -4.75 26.05
N GLU A 199 -13.81 -3.51 25.97
CA GLU A 199 -14.30 -2.92 24.72
C GLU A 199 -13.19 -2.78 23.65
N LYS A 200 -11.96 -2.49 24.03
CA LYS A 200 -10.81 -2.51 23.10
C LYS A 200 -10.56 -3.92 22.55
N CYS A 201 -10.67 -4.96 23.38
CA CYS A 201 -10.54 -6.35 22.96
C CYS A 201 -11.70 -6.76 22.02
N ILE A 202 -12.93 -6.36 22.33
CA ILE A 202 -14.10 -6.61 21.48
C ILE A 202 -13.98 -5.90 20.14
N LEU A 203 -13.47 -4.67 20.14
CA LEU A 203 -13.21 -3.95 18.90
C LEU A 203 -12.11 -4.63 18.06
N TYR A 204 -11.04 -5.13 18.71
CA TYR A 204 -10.04 -5.96 18.05
C TYR A 204 -10.67 -7.22 17.43
N ALA A 205 -11.51 -7.93 18.19
CA ALA A 205 -12.21 -9.12 17.69
C ALA A 205 -13.13 -8.80 16.49
N ALA A 206 -13.82 -7.66 16.52
CA ALA A 206 -14.64 -7.22 15.39
C ALA A 206 -13.81 -7.02 14.10
N PHE A 207 -12.65 -6.37 14.21
CA PHE A 207 -11.73 -6.23 13.09
C PHE A 207 -11.19 -7.58 12.59
N GLU A 208 -10.86 -8.50 13.49
CA GLU A 208 -10.38 -9.83 13.15
C GLU A 208 -11.45 -10.63 12.38
N ILE A 209 -12.71 -10.61 12.86
CA ILE A 209 -13.84 -11.25 12.19
C ILE A 209 -14.07 -10.65 10.80
N LEU A 210 -14.11 -9.31 10.71
CA LEU A 210 -14.35 -8.59 9.46
C LEU A 210 -13.22 -8.82 8.46
N SER A 211 -11.97 -8.66 8.86
CA SER A 211 -10.81 -8.79 7.98
C SER A 211 -10.65 -10.21 7.46
N THR A 212 -10.75 -11.20 8.36
CA THR A 212 -10.65 -12.63 7.99
C THR A 212 -11.82 -13.06 7.13
N GLY A 213 -13.05 -12.62 7.44
CA GLY A 213 -14.24 -12.95 6.65
C GLY A 213 -14.21 -12.34 5.26
N VAL A 214 -13.83 -11.07 5.14
CA VAL A 214 -13.64 -10.40 3.83
C VAL A 214 -12.56 -11.12 3.02
N TYR A 215 -11.43 -11.45 3.65
CA TYR A 215 -10.36 -12.21 2.99
C TYR A 215 -10.89 -13.54 2.41
N ARG A 216 -11.60 -14.33 3.21
CA ARG A 216 -12.20 -15.60 2.77
C ARG A 216 -13.16 -15.39 1.61
N THR A 217 -14.11 -14.47 1.76
CA THR A 217 -15.11 -14.17 0.73
C THR A 217 -14.47 -13.75 -0.59
N LEU A 218 -13.49 -12.85 -0.55
CA LEU A 218 -12.82 -12.38 -1.77
C LEU A 218 -12.01 -13.50 -2.46
N HIS A 219 -11.46 -14.45 -1.70
CA HIS A 219 -10.77 -15.60 -2.28
C HIS A 219 -11.74 -16.60 -2.95
N GLN A 220 -12.96 -16.71 -2.46
CA GLN A 220 -14.00 -17.52 -3.06
C GLN A 220 -14.59 -16.88 -4.31
N LEU A 221 -14.98 -15.60 -4.22
CA LEU A 221 -15.64 -14.88 -5.32
C LEU A 221 -14.71 -14.45 -6.45
N ILE A 222 -13.44 -14.23 -6.13
CA ILE A 222 -12.42 -13.80 -7.09
C ILE A 222 -11.28 -14.80 -7.03
N PRO A 223 -11.48 -16.03 -7.57
CA PRO A 223 -10.44 -17.03 -7.57
C PRO A 223 -9.26 -16.54 -8.41
N CYS A 224 -8.07 -16.70 -7.86
CA CYS A 224 -6.81 -16.37 -8.49
C CYS A 224 -5.83 -17.43 -8.04
N GLU A 225 -5.32 -18.23 -8.98
CA GLU A 225 -4.42 -19.33 -8.67
C GLU A 225 -3.15 -18.80 -8.00
N ASP A 226 -2.61 -17.70 -8.52
CA ASP A 226 -1.48 -16.99 -7.93
C ASP A 226 -1.89 -15.56 -7.60
N VAL A 227 -2.19 -15.31 -6.33
CA VAL A 227 -2.44 -13.93 -5.86
C VAL A 227 -1.23 -13.05 -6.14
N PHE A 228 -0.05 -13.63 -5.99
CA PHE A 228 1.23 -13.00 -6.27
C PHE A 228 1.96 -13.77 -7.37
N PRO A 229 2.02 -13.22 -8.60
CA PRO A 229 2.70 -13.87 -9.71
C PRO A 229 4.19 -14.08 -9.39
N GLN A 230 4.71 -15.23 -9.81
CA GLN A 230 6.13 -15.52 -9.70
C GLN A 230 6.94 -14.57 -10.58
N ARG A 231 8.03 -14.06 -10.05
CA ARG A 231 8.95 -13.15 -10.71
C ARG A 231 10.25 -13.86 -11.08
N PRO A 232 10.94 -13.42 -12.14
CA PRO A 232 12.19 -14.02 -12.57
C PRO A 232 13.29 -14.05 -11.50
N ASP A 233 13.28 -13.13 -10.56
CA ASP A 233 14.22 -13.05 -9.44
C ASP A 233 13.90 -13.97 -8.25
N GLY A 234 12.85 -14.79 -8.37
CA GLY A 234 12.36 -15.68 -7.31
C GLY A 234 11.37 -15.03 -6.35
N GLY A 235 11.04 -13.76 -6.53
CA GLY A 235 9.98 -13.10 -5.78
C GLY A 235 8.59 -13.54 -6.22
N SER A 236 7.59 -13.26 -5.37
CA SER A 236 6.17 -13.49 -5.66
C SER A 236 5.38 -12.32 -5.10
N TRP A 237 5.08 -11.33 -5.95
CA TRP A 237 4.49 -10.07 -5.51
C TRP A 237 3.70 -9.37 -6.63
N ILE A 238 2.81 -8.47 -6.21
CA ILE A 238 2.15 -7.47 -7.05
C ILE A 238 2.44 -6.07 -6.49
N ALA A 239 2.64 -5.11 -7.39
CA ALA A 239 2.76 -3.71 -7.03
C ALA A 239 1.41 -2.99 -7.15
N HIS A 240 1.27 -1.92 -6.36
CA HIS A 240 0.13 -1.00 -6.39
C HIS A 240 0.67 0.42 -6.38
N GLY A 241 0.23 1.23 -7.34
CA GLY A 241 0.61 2.64 -7.43
C GLY A 241 -0.50 3.55 -6.94
N MET A 242 -0.13 4.56 -6.16
CA MET A 242 -1.01 5.69 -5.82
C MET A 242 -0.45 6.96 -6.42
N ARG A 243 -1.15 7.51 -7.41
CA ARG A 243 -0.79 8.74 -8.09
C ARG A 243 -1.43 9.93 -7.43
N TYR A 244 -0.63 10.91 -7.07
CA TYR A 244 -1.07 12.16 -6.48
C TYR A 244 -1.05 13.26 -7.54
N GLY A 245 -2.22 13.84 -7.82
CA GLY A 245 -2.32 15.02 -8.67
C GLY A 245 -1.59 16.22 -8.03
N ARG A 246 -1.20 17.19 -8.86
CA ARG A 246 -0.49 18.40 -8.40
C ARG A 246 -1.27 19.23 -7.38
N ASN A 247 -2.58 19.08 -7.37
CA ASN A 247 -3.51 19.83 -6.52
C ASN A 247 -4.32 18.89 -5.62
N THR A 248 -3.84 17.68 -5.33
CA THR A 248 -4.55 16.79 -4.41
C THR A 248 -4.66 17.47 -3.04
N ASP A 249 -5.89 17.74 -2.62
CA ASP A 249 -6.18 18.44 -1.38
C ASP A 249 -5.91 17.53 -0.17
N ASN A 250 -5.36 18.09 0.89
CA ASN A 250 -5.16 17.37 2.16
C ASN A 250 -6.46 16.82 2.75
N THR A 251 -7.61 17.41 2.44
CA THR A 251 -8.93 16.90 2.87
C THR A 251 -9.22 15.51 2.32
N VAL A 252 -8.80 15.21 1.09
CA VAL A 252 -8.96 13.89 0.46
C VAL A 252 -8.18 12.82 1.25
N PHE A 253 -6.98 13.14 1.73
CA PHE A 253 -6.19 12.20 2.54
C PHE A 253 -6.82 11.93 3.91
N THR A 254 -7.35 12.97 4.54
CA THR A 254 -8.07 12.83 5.81
C THR A 254 -9.29 11.93 5.61
N GLU A 255 -10.11 12.18 4.59
CA GLU A 255 -11.25 11.32 4.28
C GLU A 255 -10.82 9.90 3.89
N LEU A 256 -9.78 9.75 3.06
CA LEU A 256 -9.27 8.45 2.62
C LEU A 256 -8.81 7.61 3.83
N SER A 257 -8.11 8.22 4.79
CA SER A 257 -7.71 7.55 6.02
C SER A 257 -8.90 7.01 6.80
N HIS A 258 -10.01 7.75 6.85
CA HIS A 258 -11.25 7.33 7.51
C HIS A 258 -12.00 6.21 6.78
N TRP A 259 -11.81 6.03 5.47
CA TRP A 259 -12.59 5.11 4.66
C TRP A 259 -11.82 3.85 4.23
N CYS A 260 -10.52 3.93 4.12
CA CYS A 260 -9.74 2.89 3.44
C CYS A 260 -8.64 2.25 4.29
N TYR A 261 -8.18 2.92 5.36
CA TYR A 261 -7.09 2.40 6.16
C TYR A 261 -7.59 1.62 7.36
N GLY A 262 -7.16 0.38 7.49
CA GLY A 262 -7.49 -0.52 8.58
C GLY A 262 -6.67 -1.80 8.44
N GLY A 263 -5.36 -1.70 8.69
CA GLY A 263 -4.44 -2.83 8.60
C GLY A 263 -4.11 -3.39 9.97
N ARG A 264 -3.83 -4.71 10.02
CA ARG A 264 -3.26 -5.35 11.20
C ARG A 264 -1.75 -5.09 11.23
N ARG A 265 -1.26 -4.71 12.39
CA ARG A 265 0.16 -4.62 12.72
C ARG A 265 0.49 -5.52 13.90
N GLU A 266 1.75 -5.92 13.98
CA GLU A 266 2.24 -6.78 15.04
C GLU A 266 3.66 -6.36 15.43
N ALA A 267 3.93 -6.28 16.74
CA ALA A 267 5.28 -6.22 17.29
C ALA A 267 5.51 -7.43 18.17
N GLN A 268 6.67 -8.06 18.04
CA GLN A 268 6.98 -9.30 18.76
C GLN A 268 8.39 -9.27 19.34
N PHE A 269 8.50 -9.79 20.57
CA PHE A 269 9.77 -10.15 21.19
C PHE A 269 9.71 -11.62 21.63
N SER A 270 10.79 -12.36 21.43
CA SER A 270 10.91 -13.77 21.81
C SER A 270 12.03 -13.96 22.82
N ASP A 271 11.85 -14.94 23.73
CA ASP A 271 12.84 -15.33 24.76
C ASP A 271 13.35 -14.15 25.60
N ILE A 272 12.43 -13.30 26.04
CA ILE A 272 12.77 -12.06 26.76
C ILE A 272 12.17 -12.03 28.16
N LEU A 273 12.97 -11.56 29.15
CA LEU A 273 12.52 -11.30 30.54
C LEU A 273 11.78 -12.48 31.18
N GLY A 274 12.20 -13.74 30.87
CA GLY A 274 11.65 -14.94 31.44
C GLY A 274 10.32 -15.42 30.85
N VAL A 275 9.88 -14.86 29.74
CA VAL A 275 8.74 -15.33 28.97
C VAL A 275 9.18 -15.77 27.58
N ARG A 276 8.45 -16.74 26.99
CA ARG A 276 8.72 -17.28 25.67
C ARG A 276 8.50 -16.22 24.57
N ALA A 277 7.41 -15.48 24.65
CA ALA A 277 7.14 -14.39 23.73
C ALA A 277 6.19 -13.35 24.32
N ILE A 278 6.34 -12.12 23.89
CA ILE A 278 5.34 -11.05 24.01
C ILE A 278 4.97 -10.55 22.62
N ARG A 279 3.68 -10.37 22.36
CA ARG A 279 3.18 -9.89 21.08
C ARG A 279 2.15 -8.79 21.29
N LEU A 280 2.36 -7.67 20.66
CA LEU A 280 1.37 -6.61 20.55
C LEU A 280 0.64 -6.76 19.21
N TYR A 281 -0.67 -6.85 19.24
CA TYR A 281 -1.53 -6.85 18.08
C TYR A 281 -2.31 -5.55 18.03
N VAL A 282 -2.29 -4.89 16.88
CA VAL A 282 -2.94 -3.59 16.66
C VAL A 282 -3.71 -3.64 15.35
N TYR A 283 -4.93 -3.11 15.34
CA TYR A 283 -5.62 -2.71 14.12
C TYR A 283 -5.67 -1.19 14.01
N ASP A 284 -5.32 -0.67 12.84
CA ASP A 284 -5.52 0.75 12.53
C ASP A 284 -7.01 1.03 12.38
N ALA A 285 -7.57 1.81 13.27
CA ALA A 285 -8.96 2.24 13.23
C ALA A 285 -9.07 3.75 13.02
N PRO A 286 -9.83 4.21 12.02
CA PRO A 286 -10.16 5.63 11.93
C PRO A 286 -11.05 6.06 13.12
N PRO A 287 -10.92 7.33 13.60
CA PRO A 287 -10.01 8.38 13.16
C PRO A 287 -8.63 8.37 13.83
N GLU A 288 -8.41 7.47 14.79
CA GLU A 288 -7.27 7.51 15.72
C GLU A 288 -6.04 6.72 15.25
N GLN A 289 -5.97 6.41 13.96
CA GLN A 289 -4.86 5.65 13.40
C GLN A 289 -3.49 6.18 13.80
N ASN A 290 -2.67 5.32 14.41
CA ASN A 290 -1.26 5.62 14.69
C ASN A 290 -1.04 6.90 15.51
N ARG A 291 -2.00 7.28 16.36
CA ARG A 291 -1.91 8.53 17.15
C ARG A 291 -0.62 8.58 17.96
N TYR A 292 -0.23 7.48 18.59
CA TYR A 292 1.02 7.41 19.34
C TYR A 292 2.28 7.46 18.46
N GLN A 293 2.19 7.09 17.19
CA GLN A 293 3.29 7.20 16.22
C GLN A 293 3.46 8.61 15.63
N ARG A 294 2.47 9.50 15.81
CA ARG A 294 2.43 10.85 15.22
C ARG A 294 2.57 11.99 16.22
N GLY A 295 2.80 11.70 17.47
CA GLY A 295 2.95 12.72 18.51
C GLY A 295 4.28 13.47 18.46
N PRO A 296 4.47 14.45 19.35
CA PRO A 296 5.73 15.17 19.51
C PRO A 296 6.88 14.23 19.95
N VAL A 297 6.54 13.09 20.53
CA VAL A 297 7.44 11.98 20.84
C VAL A 297 6.85 10.74 20.18
N PRO A 298 7.17 10.47 18.90
CA PRO A 298 6.67 9.28 18.20
C PRO A 298 7.14 8.01 18.93
N VAL A 299 6.23 7.06 19.09
CA VAL A 299 6.48 5.77 19.76
C VAL A 299 6.21 4.65 18.77
N THR A 300 7.11 3.68 18.68
CA THR A 300 6.94 2.51 17.80
C THR A 300 6.06 1.45 18.44
N ASP A 301 5.58 0.49 17.64
CA ASP A 301 4.80 -0.65 18.16
C ASP A 301 5.64 -1.52 19.09
N GLU A 302 6.94 -1.66 18.82
CA GLU A 302 7.88 -2.39 19.68
C GLU A 302 8.04 -1.70 21.05
N GLU A 303 8.15 -0.37 21.06
CA GLU A 303 8.23 0.40 22.30
C GLU A 303 6.93 0.29 23.11
N VAL A 304 5.76 0.36 22.47
CA VAL A 304 4.47 0.12 23.12
C VAL A 304 4.42 -1.28 23.72
N CYS A 305 4.77 -2.31 22.94
CA CYS A 305 4.80 -3.69 23.35
C CYS A 305 5.64 -3.86 24.62
N MET A 306 6.85 -3.31 24.64
CA MET A 306 7.76 -3.39 25.77
C MET A 306 7.25 -2.63 27.00
N VAL A 307 6.81 -1.39 26.84
CA VAL A 307 6.30 -0.57 27.96
C VAL A 307 5.09 -1.21 28.62
N VAL A 308 4.12 -1.67 27.83
CA VAL A 308 2.91 -2.32 28.36
C VAL A 308 3.25 -3.60 29.08
N TYR A 309 4.16 -4.43 28.53
CA TYR A 309 4.60 -5.66 29.18
C TYR A 309 5.30 -5.40 30.52
N LEU A 310 6.24 -4.46 30.57
CA LEU A 310 6.98 -4.12 31.80
C LEU A 310 6.04 -3.66 32.91
N LEU A 311 5.08 -2.80 32.60
CA LEU A 311 4.09 -2.32 33.55
C LEU A 311 3.17 -3.46 34.03
N HIS A 312 2.72 -4.33 33.13
CA HIS A 312 1.93 -5.50 33.48
C HIS A 312 2.68 -6.49 34.38
N ALA A 313 3.97 -6.72 34.10
CA ALA A 313 4.82 -7.60 34.88
C ALA A 313 5.29 -6.97 36.21
N GLY A 314 4.98 -5.72 36.49
CA GLY A 314 5.45 -5.00 37.69
C GLY A 314 6.95 -4.70 37.65
N ILE A 315 7.57 -4.73 36.47
CA ILE A 315 8.99 -4.44 36.29
C ILE A 315 9.15 -2.94 36.04
N PRO A 316 9.91 -2.21 36.90
CA PRO A 316 10.15 -0.79 36.63
C PRO A 316 10.80 -0.59 35.25
N PRO A 317 10.24 0.25 34.35
CA PRO A 317 10.83 0.48 33.03
C PRO A 317 12.30 0.91 33.08
N GLN A 318 12.70 1.61 34.14
CA GLN A 318 14.08 2.05 34.40
C GLN A 318 15.07 0.90 34.62
N ALA A 319 14.57 -0.29 35.04
CA ALA A 319 15.43 -1.43 35.34
C ALA A 319 15.93 -2.16 34.07
N VAL A 320 15.28 -1.93 32.93
CA VAL A 320 15.52 -2.66 31.69
C VAL A 320 16.04 -1.77 30.55
N ALA A 321 15.74 -0.49 30.59
CA ALA A 321 16.13 0.44 29.52
C ALA A 321 17.45 1.13 29.84
N ALA A 322 18.46 0.86 29.01
CA ALA A 322 19.65 1.72 28.91
C ALA A 322 19.32 3.11 28.30
N ASP A 323 18.13 3.26 27.73
CA ASP A 323 17.65 4.47 27.08
C ASP A 323 16.42 5.05 27.84
N PRO A 324 16.39 6.37 28.14
CA PRO A 324 15.27 7.03 28.80
C PRO A 324 14.02 7.16 27.91
N LEU A 325 14.00 6.63 26.68
CA LEU A 325 12.89 6.73 25.72
C LEU A 325 11.56 6.18 26.26
N PRO A 326 11.51 4.99 26.91
CA PRO A 326 10.26 4.45 27.47
C PRO A 326 9.60 5.39 28.49
N LEU A 327 10.39 6.13 29.25
CA LEU A 327 9.85 7.07 30.26
C LEU A 327 9.22 8.32 29.64
N ARG A 328 9.80 8.81 28.57
CA ARG A 328 9.25 9.99 27.84
C ARG A 328 7.95 9.64 27.10
N ALA A 329 7.79 8.38 26.72
CA ALA A 329 6.60 7.89 26.01
C ALA A 329 5.38 7.77 26.93
N ILE A 330 5.54 7.55 28.26
CA ILE A 330 4.44 7.24 29.18
C ILE A 330 3.32 8.30 29.14
N PRO A 331 3.59 9.63 29.26
CA PRO A 331 2.51 10.62 29.19
C PRO A 331 1.77 10.56 27.86
N HIS A 332 2.49 10.47 26.74
CA HIS A 332 1.89 10.40 25.42
C HIS A 332 1.04 9.13 25.22
N LEU A 333 1.50 7.98 25.71
CA LEU A 333 0.72 6.74 25.67
C LEU A 333 -0.52 6.80 26.57
N ALA A 334 -0.46 7.55 27.69
CA ALA A 334 -1.63 7.79 28.52
C ALA A 334 -2.65 8.70 27.80
N ASP A 335 -2.21 9.76 27.15
CA ASP A 335 -3.07 10.63 26.32
C ASP A 335 -3.71 9.85 25.14
N CYS A 336 -3.05 8.82 24.64
CA CYS A 336 -3.59 7.92 23.61
C CYS A 336 -4.48 6.79 24.18
N GLY A 337 -4.69 6.71 25.48
CA GLY A 337 -5.52 5.68 26.12
C GLY A 337 -4.89 4.27 26.12
N ILE A 338 -3.60 4.14 25.86
CA ILE A 338 -2.83 2.88 25.93
C ILE A 338 -2.41 2.59 27.35
N LEU A 339 -2.10 3.64 28.11
CA LEU A 339 -1.83 3.60 29.54
C LEU A 339 -2.88 4.41 30.29
N ARG A 340 -2.93 4.21 31.61
CA ARG A 340 -3.68 5.03 32.58
C ARG A 340 -2.84 5.26 33.83
N TYR A 341 -3.21 6.22 34.64
CA TYR A 341 -2.59 6.41 35.96
C TYR A 341 -3.48 5.84 37.07
N GLU A 342 -2.90 4.98 37.88
CA GLU A 342 -3.49 4.41 39.09
C GLU A 342 -2.63 4.81 40.29
N ASN A 343 -3.18 5.62 41.20
CA ASN A 343 -2.43 6.15 42.35
C ASN A 343 -1.07 6.76 41.93
N ASP A 344 -1.09 7.63 40.92
CA ASP A 344 0.08 8.30 40.33
C ASP A 344 1.12 7.34 39.69
N ARG A 345 0.77 6.10 39.46
CA ARG A 345 1.63 5.12 38.74
C ARG A 345 1.02 4.76 37.41
N PRO A 346 1.85 4.67 36.35
CA PRO A 346 1.36 4.23 35.06
C PRO A 346 1.01 2.72 35.12
N ALA A 347 -0.12 2.38 34.53
CA ALA A 347 -0.61 1.02 34.37
C ALA A 347 -1.09 0.78 32.94
N ALA A 348 -1.10 -0.45 32.48
CA ALA A 348 -1.66 -0.79 31.18
C ALA A 348 -3.17 -0.48 31.14
N ALA A 349 -3.62 0.13 30.03
CA ALA A 349 -5.03 0.39 29.76
C ALA A 349 -5.52 -0.34 28.49
N ILE A 350 -4.74 -1.34 28.05
CA ILE A 350 -5.11 -2.27 26.98
C ILE A 350 -5.15 -3.70 27.56
N PRO A 351 -5.94 -4.61 26.96
CA PRO A 351 -6.02 -6.00 27.40
C PRO A 351 -4.67 -6.70 27.34
N VAL A 352 -4.34 -7.48 28.38
CA VAL A 352 -3.18 -8.37 28.38
C VAL A 352 -3.71 -9.78 28.57
N LEU A 353 -3.49 -10.64 27.58
CA LEU A 353 -3.96 -12.01 27.53
C LEU A 353 -2.79 -12.99 27.57
N SER A 354 -2.99 -14.15 28.18
CA SER A 354 -2.10 -15.30 27.98
C SER A 354 -2.27 -15.90 26.59
N GLY A 355 -1.33 -16.71 26.13
CA GLY A 355 -1.43 -17.39 24.84
C GLY A 355 -2.68 -18.29 24.70
N THR A 356 -3.09 -18.94 25.79
CA THR A 356 -4.31 -19.77 25.82
C THR A 356 -5.59 -18.95 25.75
N GLU A 357 -5.65 -17.83 26.43
CA GLU A 357 -6.79 -16.90 26.39
C GLU A 357 -6.94 -16.26 25.01
N TYR A 358 -5.80 -15.87 24.41
CA TYR A 358 -5.79 -15.37 23.03
C TYR A 358 -6.26 -16.43 22.04
N SER A 359 -5.83 -17.69 22.20
CA SER A 359 -6.28 -18.79 21.34
C SER A 359 -7.79 -19.01 21.43
N ALA A 360 -8.36 -18.96 22.64
CA ALA A 360 -9.81 -19.05 22.82
C ALA A 360 -10.57 -17.88 22.15
N LEU A 361 -10.04 -16.67 22.25
CA LEU A 361 -10.60 -15.50 21.54
C LEU A 361 -10.53 -15.71 20.02
N MET A 362 -9.40 -16.18 19.50
CA MET A 362 -9.20 -16.41 18.07
C MET A 362 -10.11 -17.49 17.52
N GLU A 363 -10.44 -18.53 18.28
CA GLU A 363 -11.40 -19.54 17.87
C GLU A 363 -12.77 -18.93 17.63
N ILE A 364 -13.25 -18.07 18.53
CA ILE A 364 -14.52 -17.35 18.34
C ILE A 364 -14.44 -16.43 17.11
N CYS A 365 -13.32 -15.70 16.94
CA CYS A 365 -13.13 -14.83 15.77
C CYS A 365 -13.16 -15.63 14.46
N GLN A 366 -12.51 -16.80 14.41
CA GLN A 366 -12.49 -17.65 13.21
C GLN A 366 -13.88 -18.22 12.86
N ASN A 367 -14.66 -18.59 13.88
CA ASN A 367 -16.05 -19.03 13.71
C ASN A 367 -16.92 -17.88 13.19
N GLY A 368 -16.85 -16.73 13.83
CA GLY A 368 -17.56 -15.52 13.38
C GLY A 368 -17.17 -15.07 11.98
N ALA A 369 -15.88 -15.17 11.61
CA ALA A 369 -15.41 -14.86 10.27
C ALA A 369 -15.95 -15.85 9.21
N ALA A 370 -16.08 -17.12 9.55
CA ALA A 370 -16.67 -18.11 8.64
C ALA A 370 -18.17 -17.86 8.41
N GLU A 371 -18.92 -17.59 9.47
CA GLU A 371 -20.34 -17.26 9.38
C GLU A 371 -20.58 -15.95 8.61
N PHE A 372 -19.80 -14.90 8.92
CA PHE A 372 -19.86 -13.63 8.22
C PHE A 372 -19.48 -13.76 6.75
N ALA A 373 -18.45 -14.56 6.41
CA ALA A 373 -18.04 -14.78 5.03
C ALA A 373 -19.16 -15.37 4.18
N ASN A 374 -19.93 -16.34 4.69
CA ASN A 374 -21.06 -16.94 3.97
C ASN A 374 -22.15 -15.91 3.64
N VAL A 375 -22.44 -15.00 4.56
CA VAL A 375 -23.41 -13.92 4.33
C VAL A 375 -22.86 -12.89 3.35
N LEU A 376 -21.60 -12.49 3.54
CA LEU A 376 -20.94 -11.49 2.69
C LEU A 376 -20.81 -11.99 1.24
N GLU A 377 -20.53 -13.28 1.04
CA GLU A 377 -20.44 -13.89 -0.29
C GLU A 377 -21.72 -13.67 -1.09
N THR A 378 -22.87 -13.93 -0.48
CA THR A 378 -24.17 -13.72 -1.11
C THR A 378 -24.37 -12.25 -1.49
N VAL A 379 -24.11 -11.32 -0.56
CA VAL A 379 -24.30 -9.88 -0.79
C VAL A 379 -23.32 -9.36 -1.85
N LEU A 380 -22.03 -9.74 -1.77
CA LEU A 380 -21.04 -9.26 -2.73
C LEU A 380 -21.24 -9.84 -4.13
N SER A 381 -21.70 -11.07 -4.27
CA SER A 381 -21.99 -11.65 -5.59
C SER A 381 -22.93 -10.77 -6.41
N ASP A 382 -23.91 -10.17 -5.77
CA ASP A 382 -24.87 -9.26 -6.41
C ASP A 382 -24.26 -7.86 -6.67
N CYS A 383 -23.35 -7.40 -5.81
CA CYS A 383 -22.78 -6.05 -5.86
C CYS A 383 -21.53 -5.93 -6.73
N LEU A 384 -20.73 -7.01 -6.89
CA LEU A 384 -19.47 -6.99 -7.63
C LEU A 384 -19.55 -6.41 -9.05
N PRO A 385 -20.60 -6.69 -9.86
CA PRO A 385 -20.72 -6.11 -11.20
C PRO A 385 -20.81 -4.58 -11.19
N ALA A 386 -21.42 -3.99 -10.15
CA ALA A 386 -21.56 -2.55 -10.00
C ALA A 386 -20.26 -1.86 -9.54
N LEU A 387 -19.30 -2.63 -9.01
CA LEU A 387 -18.01 -2.17 -8.52
C LEU A 387 -16.89 -2.46 -9.53
N ALA A 388 -17.13 -2.17 -10.81
CA ALA A 388 -16.15 -2.35 -11.87
C ALA A 388 -14.87 -1.52 -11.60
N ILE A 389 -13.71 -2.16 -11.81
CA ILE A 389 -12.41 -1.51 -11.70
C ILE A 389 -11.87 -1.35 -13.10
N PRO A 390 -11.79 -0.11 -13.63
CA PRO A 390 -11.20 0.11 -14.94
C PRO A 390 -9.69 -0.15 -14.87
N LEU A 391 -9.21 -1.01 -15.77
CA LEU A 391 -7.80 -1.24 -15.98
C LEU A 391 -7.43 -0.99 -17.44
N PRO A 392 -6.20 -0.54 -17.72
CA PRO A 392 -5.66 -0.54 -19.07
C PRO A 392 -5.71 -1.93 -19.70
N ALA A 393 -5.91 -1.98 -21.02
CA ALA A 393 -6.09 -3.24 -21.75
C ALA A 393 -4.92 -4.25 -21.58
N HIS A 394 -3.71 -3.76 -21.30
CA HIS A 394 -2.53 -4.60 -21.06
C HIS A 394 -2.45 -5.18 -19.65
N LEU A 395 -3.36 -4.79 -18.73
CA LEU A 395 -3.45 -5.26 -17.35
C LEU A 395 -4.72 -6.08 -17.10
N THR A 396 -5.48 -6.45 -18.12
CA THR A 396 -6.75 -7.18 -17.95
C THR A 396 -6.58 -8.56 -17.35
N ASP A 397 -5.45 -9.22 -17.55
CA ASP A 397 -5.07 -10.47 -16.89
C ASP A 397 -4.77 -10.30 -15.39
N ARG A 398 -4.51 -9.07 -14.94
CA ARG A 398 -4.28 -8.70 -13.55
C ARG A 398 -5.56 -8.34 -12.79
N ILE A 399 -6.73 -8.43 -13.41
CA ILE A 399 -7.99 -7.94 -12.80
C ILE A 399 -8.33 -8.61 -11.47
N ALA A 400 -8.08 -9.92 -11.32
CA ALA A 400 -8.42 -10.65 -10.09
C ALA A 400 -7.59 -10.18 -8.88
N PRO A 401 -6.24 -10.13 -8.92
CA PRO A 401 -5.44 -9.58 -7.83
C PRO A 401 -5.80 -8.13 -7.51
N VAL A 402 -6.02 -7.29 -8.53
CA VAL A 402 -6.41 -5.88 -8.35
C VAL A 402 -7.76 -5.76 -7.65
N ARG A 403 -8.75 -6.59 -8.04
CA ARG A 403 -10.06 -6.60 -7.37
C ARG A 403 -9.95 -6.99 -5.90
N ARG A 404 -9.20 -8.03 -5.57
CA ARG A 404 -9.00 -8.43 -4.17
C ARG A 404 -8.41 -7.27 -3.35
N TYR A 405 -7.36 -6.63 -3.85
CA TYR A 405 -6.77 -5.48 -3.18
C TYR A 405 -7.75 -4.30 -3.06
N ALA A 406 -8.48 -4.00 -4.14
CA ALA A 406 -9.40 -2.87 -4.19
C ALA A 406 -10.56 -2.96 -3.20
N PHE A 407 -10.90 -4.16 -2.71
CA PHE A 407 -11.95 -4.39 -1.70
C PHE A 407 -11.42 -4.57 -0.28
N SER A 408 -10.13 -4.40 -0.05
CA SER A 408 -9.51 -4.48 1.29
C SER A 408 -10.06 -3.47 2.29
N HIS A 409 -10.76 -2.43 1.84
CA HIS A 409 -11.40 -1.40 2.67
C HIS A 409 -12.77 -1.84 3.27
N ILE A 410 -13.36 -2.95 2.83
CA ILE A 410 -14.69 -3.40 3.31
C ILE A 410 -14.78 -3.52 4.84
N PRO A 411 -13.77 -4.07 5.57
CA PRO A 411 -13.81 -4.12 7.03
C PRO A 411 -14.00 -2.75 7.67
N VAL A 412 -13.28 -1.76 7.17
CA VAL A 412 -13.38 -0.37 7.69
C VAL A 412 -14.74 0.25 7.39
N VAL A 413 -15.26 0.03 6.19
CA VAL A 413 -16.59 0.51 5.77
C VAL A 413 -17.68 -0.06 6.68
N LEU A 414 -17.68 -1.36 6.95
CA LEU A 414 -18.67 -2.02 7.81
C LEU A 414 -18.54 -1.59 9.28
N LEU A 415 -17.32 -1.42 9.76
CA LEU A 415 -17.11 -0.94 11.14
C LEU A 415 -17.59 0.51 11.32
N ARG A 416 -17.41 1.36 10.33
CA ARG A 416 -17.95 2.73 10.33
C ARG A 416 -19.47 2.74 10.34
N ASP A 417 -20.10 1.88 9.56
CA ASP A 417 -21.57 1.75 9.55
C ASP A 417 -22.06 1.23 10.92
N ALA A 418 -21.34 0.27 11.53
CA ALA A 418 -21.62 -0.20 12.88
C ALA A 418 -21.51 0.93 13.94
N TYR A 419 -20.48 1.76 13.84
CA TYR A 419 -20.33 2.92 14.72
C TYR A 419 -21.45 3.94 14.51
N ALA A 420 -21.76 4.29 13.27
CA ALA A 420 -22.82 5.24 12.95
C ALA A 420 -24.21 4.78 13.45
N ARG A 421 -24.41 3.48 13.56
CA ARG A 421 -25.65 2.84 14.09
C ARG A 421 -25.60 2.62 15.60
N GLY A 422 -24.52 2.95 16.27
CA GLY A 422 -24.36 2.77 17.71
C GLY A 422 -24.19 1.32 18.17
N VAL A 423 -23.84 0.40 17.27
CA VAL A 423 -23.65 -1.03 17.58
C VAL A 423 -22.16 -1.42 17.78
N SER A 424 -21.24 -0.48 17.61
CA SER A 424 -19.81 -0.66 17.88
C SER A 424 -19.29 0.46 18.76
N ALA A 425 -18.40 0.13 19.70
CA ALA A 425 -17.74 1.06 20.60
C ALA A 425 -16.53 1.76 19.96
N LEU A 426 -16.47 1.86 18.65
CA LEU A 426 -15.45 2.66 17.98
C LEU A 426 -15.62 4.11 18.39
N SER A 427 -14.82 4.61 19.31
CA SER A 427 -14.87 5.98 19.81
C SER A 427 -13.46 6.58 19.83
N ASP A 428 -13.39 7.91 19.90
CA ASP A 428 -12.12 8.61 20.10
C ASP A 428 -11.40 8.06 21.33
N GLY A 429 -10.18 7.53 21.12
CA GLY A 429 -9.36 6.94 22.18
C GLY A 429 -9.50 5.42 22.36
N ASN A 430 -10.41 4.72 21.66
CA ASN A 430 -10.48 3.27 21.67
C ASN A 430 -9.65 2.71 20.52
N VAL A 431 -8.39 2.39 20.79
CA VAL A 431 -7.53 1.69 19.82
C VAL A 431 -7.79 0.18 19.93
N PRO A 432 -8.14 -0.52 18.83
CA PRO A 432 -8.32 -1.98 18.82
C PRO A 432 -6.94 -2.66 18.93
N MET A 433 -6.55 -2.92 20.17
CA MET A 433 -5.20 -3.34 20.53
C MET A 433 -5.24 -4.29 21.72
N LEU A 434 -4.37 -5.29 21.70
CA LEU A 434 -4.13 -6.18 22.86
C LEU A 434 -2.70 -6.68 22.89
N LEU A 435 -2.22 -7.02 24.10
CA LEU A 435 -0.94 -7.67 24.33
C LEU A 435 -1.16 -9.13 24.64
N VAL A 436 -0.35 -10.02 24.07
CA VAL A 436 -0.31 -11.45 24.37
C VAL A 436 1.02 -11.80 25.01
N VAL A 437 0.95 -12.49 26.15
CA VAL A 437 2.13 -12.98 26.88
C VAL A 437 2.13 -14.51 26.89
N GLU A 438 3.15 -15.10 26.29
CA GLU A 438 3.40 -16.55 26.31
C GLU A 438 4.50 -16.87 27.34
N LYS A 439 4.15 -17.65 28.35
CA LYS A 439 5.09 -18.10 29.39
C LYS A 439 5.91 -19.29 28.93
#